data_5719ced6f4568c01f5b83406f44b3b9b
#
_entry.id   5719ced6f4568c01f5b83406f44b3b9b
#
_cell.length_a   1.000
_cell.length_b   1.000
_cell.length_c   1.000
_cell.angle_alpha   90.00
_cell.angle_beta   90.00
_cell.angle_gamma   90.00
#
_symmetry.space_group_name_H-M   'P 1'
#
loop_
_entity.id
_entity.type
_entity.pdbx_description
1 polymer ?
#
loop_
_entity_poly.entity_id
_entity_poly.type
_entity_poly.pdbx_seq_one_letter_code
_entity_poly.pdbx_strand_id
1 'polypeptide(L)'
;MNSSDEPKIEAMYTEMIGFDINTDEWCCYLFAYRAYGGHADYDWLAHEDAAGTRDLALKDFALKGMEPLQIAYGSKEGQRAEFTDAREIAGLLVVSRFQQLVGRAAALTQNLRFPLLSTAHEYDFIAEVQPKF
;
A
#
# COMPACT_ATOMS: atom_id res chain seq x y z
N MET A 1 -11.64 18.19 31.10
CA MET A 1 -10.76 17.50 30.13
C MET A 1 -11.38 17.72 28.76
N ASN A 2 -10.74 18.56 27.94
CA ASN A 2 -11.26 18.90 26.62
C ASN A 2 -11.01 17.74 25.65
N SER A 3 -12.07 17.26 25.02
CA SER A 3 -12.11 16.18 24.02
C SER A 3 -11.61 16.62 22.63
N SER A 4 -10.62 17.49 22.54
CA SER A 4 -10.14 18.09 21.28
C SER A 4 -8.75 17.64 20.83
N ASP A 5 -8.17 16.61 21.45
CA ASP A 5 -6.83 16.12 21.11
C ASP A 5 -6.82 14.78 20.34
N GLU A 6 -7.89 14.45 19.62
CA GLU A 6 -7.78 13.37 18.65
C GLU A 6 -6.83 13.80 17.52
N PRO A 7 -5.81 13.00 17.21
CA PRO A 7 -4.87 13.35 16.15
C PRO A 7 -5.62 13.46 14.83
N LYS A 8 -5.61 14.67 14.25
CA LYS A 8 -6.20 14.91 12.93
C LYS A 8 -5.41 14.11 11.88
N ILE A 9 -6.08 13.20 11.20
CA ILE A 9 -5.49 12.48 10.06
C ILE A 9 -5.73 13.31 8.80
N GLU A 10 -4.67 13.56 8.03
CA GLU A 10 -4.72 14.33 6.78
C GLU A 10 -4.42 13.48 5.54
N ALA A 11 -3.79 12.31 5.70
CA ALA A 11 -3.58 11.33 4.63
C ALA A 11 -3.49 9.93 5.20
N MET A 12 -3.78 8.93 4.37
CA MET A 12 -3.48 7.53 4.65
C MET A 12 -2.63 6.95 3.52
N TYR A 13 -1.75 6.04 3.89
CA TYR A 13 -0.89 5.31 2.96
C TYR A 13 -0.98 3.82 3.24
N THR A 14 -1.14 3.04 2.20
CA THR A 14 -1.10 1.58 2.29
C THR A 14 -0.01 1.02 1.40
N GLU A 15 0.76 0.12 1.95
CA GLU A 15 1.90 -0.50 1.31
C GLU A 15 1.75 -2.02 1.32
N MET A 16 1.80 -2.62 0.14
CA MET A 16 1.92 -4.07 0.02
C MET A 16 3.35 -4.50 0.34
N ILE A 17 3.50 -5.42 1.28
CA ILE A 17 4.81 -5.80 1.80
C ILE A 17 5.33 -7.07 1.16
N GLY A 18 6.53 -6.98 0.60
CA GLY A 18 7.45 -8.07 0.31
C GLY A 18 6.90 -9.24 -0.50
N PHE A 19 5.99 -8.99 -1.44
CA PHE A 19 5.36 -10.07 -2.20
C PHE A 19 6.33 -10.84 -3.08
N ASP A 20 7.44 -10.27 -3.46
CA ASP A 20 8.53 -10.88 -4.21
C ASP A 20 9.54 -11.64 -3.32
N ILE A 21 9.51 -11.37 -2.00
CA ILE A 21 10.39 -11.98 -1.01
C ILE A 21 9.61 -13.01 -0.16
N ASN A 22 8.39 -12.66 0.26
CA ASN A 22 7.54 -13.49 1.10
C ASN A 22 6.52 -14.25 0.24
N THR A 23 6.68 -15.55 0.16
CA THR A 23 5.85 -16.43 -0.66
C THR A 23 4.71 -17.09 0.13
N ASP A 24 4.68 -16.94 1.44
CA ASP A 24 3.71 -17.63 2.29
C ASP A 24 2.39 -16.83 2.41
N GLU A 25 2.48 -15.56 2.72
CA GLU A 25 1.30 -14.71 2.84
C GLU A 25 1.61 -13.29 2.39
N TRP A 26 0.87 -12.79 1.41
CA TRP A 26 0.95 -11.39 1.00
C TRP A 26 0.02 -10.55 1.86
N CYS A 27 0.57 -9.47 2.39
CA CYS A 27 -0.15 -8.56 3.26
C CYS A 27 0.11 -7.11 2.89
N CYS A 28 -0.68 -6.22 3.43
CA CYS A 28 -0.43 -4.80 3.35
C CYS A 28 -0.48 -4.15 4.74
N TYR A 29 0.24 -3.05 4.86
CA TYR A 29 0.23 -2.17 6.02
C TYR A 29 -0.55 -0.92 5.69
N LEU A 30 -1.19 -0.34 6.69
CA LEU A 30 -1.90 0.91 6.58
C LEU A 30 -1.31 1.90 7.59
N PHE A 31 -0.90 3.06 7.08
CA PHE A 31 -0.30 4.14 7.86
C PHE A 31 -1.18 5.37 7.79
N ALA A 32 -1.35 6.06 8.91
CA ALA A 32 -2.03 7.33 8.98
C ALA A 32 -1.02 8.47 9.18
N TYR A 33 -1.24 9.58 8.51
CA TYR A 33 -0.37 10.75 8.54
C TYR A 33 -1.14 11.97 9.03
N ARG A 34 -0.50 12.79 9.86
CA ARG A 34 -1.05 14.05 10.37
C ARG A 34 -0.89 15.22 9.40
N ALA A 35 -0.14 15.03 8.35
CA ALA A 35 0.08 16.01 7.30
C ALA A 35 -0.02 15.35 5.92
N TYR A 36 -0.44 16.12 4.94
CA TYR A 36 -0.44 15.74 3.53
C TYR A 36 0.47 16.68 2.75
N GLY A 37 1.56 16.16 2.21
CA GLY A 37 2.58 16.93 1.50
C GLY A 37 2.28 17.17 0.01
N GLY A 38 1.12 16.70 -0.50
CA GLY A 38 0.74 16.85 -1.90
C GLY A 38 1.20 15.68 -2.77
N HIS A 39 0.83 15.76 -4.06
CA HIS A 39 1.08 14.72 -5.08
C HIS A 39 2.25 15.05 -6.02
N ALA A 40 2.85 16.22 -5.90
CA ALA A 40 3.97 16.64 -6.75
C ALA A 40 5.27 15.89 -6.40
N ASP A 41 5.40 15.52 -5.14
CA ASP A 41 6.54 14.84 -4.58
C ASP A 41 6.06 14.02 -3.37
N TYR A 42 6.40 12.74 -3.33
CA TYR A 42 6.01 11.84 -2.24
C TYR A 42 7.11 11.62 -1.20
N ASP A 43 8.20 12.36 -1.24
CA ASP A 43 9.29 12.27 -0.27
C ASP A 43 8.82 12.49 1.17
N TRP A 44 7.73 13.26 1.35
CA TRP A 44 7.11 13.49 2.65
C TRP A 44 6.64 12.19 3.35
N LEU A 45 6.36 11.12 2.61
CA LEU A 45 6.01 9.82 3.18
C LEU A 45 7.17 9.19 3.97
N ALA A 46 8.40 9.54 3.63
CA ALA A 46 9.59 9.07 4.31
C ALA A 46 9.99 9.92 5.52
N HIS A 47 9.43 11.12 5.69
CA HIS A 47 9.77 12.01 6.80
C HIS A 47 9.06 11.59 8.08
N GLU A 48 9.83 11.27 9.13
CA GLU A 48 9.30 10.87 10.45
C GLU A 48 8.45 11.96 11.09
N ASP A 49 8.76 13.23 10.85
CA ASP A 49 8.02 14.38 11.38
C ASP A 49 6.62 14.54 10.77
N ALA A 50 6.44 14.14 9.51
CA ALA A 50 5.14 14.07 8.86
C ALA A 50 4.36 12.80 9.27
N ALA A 51 5.09 11.73 9.55
CA ALA A 51 4.58 10.41 9.91
C ALA A 51 4.16 10.30 11.39
N GLY A 52 3.80 11.36 12.07
CA GLY A 52 3.46 11.39 13.51
C GLY A 52 2.44 10.36 14.03
N THR A 53 2.24 9.26 13.31
CA THR A 53 1.29 8.22 13.67
C THR A 53 1.74 6.81 13.28
N ARG A 54 3.03 6.50 13.38
CA ARG A 54 3.46 5.09 13.38
C ARG A 54 2.69 4.23 14.39
N ASP A 55 2.12 4.84 15.41
CA ASP A 55 1.30 4.19 16.43
C ASP A 55 -0.09 3.75 15.92
N LEU A 56 -0.53 4.25 14.78
CA LEU A 56 -1.77 3.83 14.10
C LEU A 56 -1.52 2.94 12.89
N ALA A 57 -0.34 2.36 12.77
CA ALA A 57 -0.08 1.38 11.73
C ALA A 57 -0.90 0.12 12.03
N LEU A 58 -1.89 -0.14 11.21
CA LEU A 58 -2.55 -1.42 11.15
C LEU A 58 -1.69 -2.33 10.28
N LYS A 59 -1.22 -3.43 10.85
CA LYS A 59 -0.31 -4.38 10.22
C LYS A 59 -1.06 -5.64 9.84
N ASP A 60 -0.49 -6.36 8.90
CA ASP A 60 -0.88 -7.73 8.57
C ASP A 60 -2.31 -7.90 8.02
N PHE A 61 -2.76 -6.97 7.18
CA PHE A 61 -3.92 -7.24 6.35
C PHE A 61 -3.56 -8.25 5.27
N ALA A 62 -3.93 -9.52 5.49
CA ALA A 62 -3.71 -10.57 4.51
C ALA A 62 -4.50 -10.32 3.23
N LEU A 63 -3.82 -10.41 2.10
CA LEU A 63 -4.44 -10.34 0.78
C LEU A 63 -4.88 -11.73 0.37
N LYS A 64 -6.19 -11.95 0.31
CA LYS A 64 -6.80 -13.24 -0.06
C LYS A 64 -7.10 -13.31 -1.56
N GLY A 65 -7.09 -14.53 -2.10
CA GLY A 65 -7.38 -14.79 -3.52
C GLY A 65 -6.17 -14.66 -4.44
N MET A 66 -4.97 -14.45 -3.88
CA MET A 66 -3.71 -14.35 -4.64
C MET A 66 -2.83 -15.59 -4.46
N GLU A 67 -3.31 -16.62 -3.76
CA GLU A 67 -2.57 -17.81 -3.40
C GLU A 67 -1.95 -18.55 -4.61
N PRO A 68 -2.63 -18.70 -5.77
CA PRO A 68 -2.02 -19.31 -6.95
C PRO A 68 -0.80 -18.54 -7.48
N LEU A 69 -0.86 -17.20 -7.39
CA LEU A 69 0.23 -16.35 -7.82
C LEU A 69 1.40 -16.40 -6.83
N GLN A 70 1.12 -16.45 -5.53
CA GLN A 70 2.12 -16.64 -4.47
C GLN A 70 2.89 -17.95 -4.70
N ILE A 71 2.18 -19.04 -4.96
CA ILE A 71 2.78 -20.34 -5.27
C ILE A 71 3.69 -20.27 -6.50
N ALA A 72 3.24 -19.58 -7.56
CA ALA A 72 4.03 -19.41 -8.77
C ALA A 72 5.33 -18.63 -8.51
N TYR A 73 5.26 -17.55 -7.73
CA TYR A 73 6.45 -16.77 -7.34
C TYR A 73 7.43 -17.58 -6.49
N GLY A 74 6.93 -18.40 -5.56
CA GLY A 74 7.74 -19.23 -4.66
C GLY A 74 8.26 -20.50 -5.28
N SER A 75 7.79 -20.89 -6.45
CA SER A 75 8.20 -22.14 -7.11
C SER A 75 9.65 -22.07 -7.60
N LYS A 76 10.36 -23.21 -7.56
CA LYS A 76 11.71 -23.32 -8.13
C LYS A 76 11.74 -22.94 -9.62
N GLU A 77 10.67 -23.23 -10.33
CA GLU A 77 10.54 -22.91 -11.75
C GLU A 77 10.35 -21.41 -11.96
N GLY A 78 9.49 -20.77 -11.18
CA GLY A 78 9.30 -19.31 -11.22
C GLY A 78 10.55 -18.52 -10.84
N GLN A 79 11.49 -19.11 -10.11
CA GLN A 79 12.74 -18.48 -9.68
C GLN A 79 13.89 -18.67 -10.70
N ARG A 80 13.68 -19.34 -11.81
CA ARG A 80 14.71 -19.52 -12.84
C ARG A 80 15.06 -18.20 -13.51
N ALA A 81 16.35 -17.99 -13.79
CA ALA A 81 16.86 -16.75 -14.39
C ALA A 81 16.18 -16.38 -15.72
N GLU A 82 15.78 -17.38 -16.51
CA GLU A 82 15.09 -17.19 -17.80
C GLU A 82 13.71 -16.54 -17.66
N PHE A 83 13.11 -16.53 -16.45
CA PHE A 83 11.82 -15.91 -16.17
C PHE A 83 11.93 -14.56 -15.44
N THR A 84 13.13 -13.99 -15.32
CA THR A 84 13.36 -12.73 -14.59
C THR A 84 12.48 -11.60 -15.15
N ASP A 85 12.51 -11.36 -16.45
CA ASP A 85 11.72 -10.31 -17.09
C ASP A 85 10.21 -10.55 -16.92
N ALA A 86 9.78 -11.80 -17.03
CA ALA A 86 8.38 -12.16 -16.83
C ALA A 86 7.93 -11.90 -15.39
N ARG A 87 8.78 -12.15 -14.40
CA ARG A 87 8.49 -11.84 -12.99
C ARG A 87 8.43 -10.34 -12.73
N GLU A 88 9.30 -9.56 -13.34
CA GLU A 88 9.26 -8.10 -13.22
C GLU A 88 7.94 -7.54 -13.76
N ILE A 89 7.54 -7.98 -14.95
CA ILE A 89 6.24 -7.58 -15.54
C ILE A 89 5.08 -8.04 -14.65
N ALA A 90 5.12 -9.28 -14.16
CA ALA A 90 4.10 -9.81 -13.26
C ALA A 90 4.05 -9.02 -11.94
N GLY A 91 5.20 -8.60 -11.41
CA GLY A 91 5.28 -7.73 -10.24
C GLY A 91 4.54 -6.41 -10.44
N LEU A 92 4.77 -5.74 -11.56
CA LEU A 92 4.04 -4.51 -11.91
C LEU A 92 2.52 -4.73 -12.01
N LEU A 93 2.09 -5.86 -12.55
CA LEU A 93 0.68 -6.22 -12.60
C LEU A 93 0.09 -6.47 -11.21
N VAL A 94 0.83 -7.13 -10.32
CA VAL A 94 0.42 -7.35 -8.92
C VAL A 94 0.20 -6.02 -8.21
N VAL A 95 1.17 -5.11 -8.29
CA VAL A 95 1.07 -3.78 -7.67
C VAL A 95 -0.11 -2.99 -8.24
N SER A 96 -0.27 -3.00 -9.56
CA SER A 96 -1.41 -2.33 -10.22
C SER A 96 -2.76 -2.90 -9.78
N ARG A 97 -2.85 -4.21 -9.57
CA ARG A 97 -4.07 -4.87 -9.06
C ARG A 97 -4.33 -4.51 -7.59
N PHE A 98 -3.28 -4.44 -6.78
CA PHE A 98 -3.40 -3.95 -5.41
C PHE A 98 -3.92 -2.50 -5.38
N GLN A 99 -3.36 -1.61 -6.20
CA GLN A 99 -3.82 -0.22 -6.32
C GLN A 99 -5.28 -0.14 -6.80
N GLN A 100 -5.70 -0.99 -7.72
CA GLN A 100 -7.12 -1.09 -8.12
C GLN A 100 -8.01 -1.56 -6.97
N LEU A 101 -7.55 -2.52 -6.17
CA LEU A 101 -8.28 -2.98 -4.98
C LEU A 101 -8.47 -1.83 -3.99
N VAL A 102 -7.41 -1.09 -3.69
CA VAL A 102 -7.45 0.08 -2.81
C VAL A 102 -8.41 1.15 -3.35
N GLY A 103 -8.34 1.45 -4.65
CA GLY A 103 -9.25 2.40 -5.30
C GLY A 103 -10.72 1.98 -5.20
N ARG A 104 -11.02 0.70 -5.34
CA ARG A 104 -12.39 0.16 -5.16
C ARG A 104 -12.84 0.25 -3.71
N ALA A 105 -11.97 -0.10 -2.76
CA ALA A 105 -12.27 0.01 -1.34
C ALA A 105 -12.55 1.47 -0.95
N ALA A 106 -11.75 2.41 -1.44
CA ALA A 106 -11.96 3.84 -1.24
C ALA A 106 -13.30 4.31 -1.82
N ALA A 107 -13.67 3.81 -3.02
CA ALA A 107 -14.95 4.16 -3.66
C ALA A 107 -16.17 3.65 -2.89
N LEU A 108 -16.04 2.55 -2.16
CA LEU A 108 -17.08 1.99 -1.29
C LEU A 108 -17.13 2.67 0.09
N THR A 109 -16.11 3.41 0.45
CA THR A 109 -16.05 4.13 1.72
C THR A 109 -16.86 5.43 1.61
N GLN A 110 -17.99 5.50 2.31
CA GLN A 110 -18.94 6.61 2.18
C GLN A 110 -18.41 7.96 2.65
N ASN A 111 -17.37 8.00 3.49
CA ASN A 111 -16.89 9.21 4.12
C ASN A 111 -15.36 9.28 4.14
N LEU A 112 -14.71 8.91 3.03
CA LEU A 112 -13.27 9.14 2.92
C LEU A 112 -13.00 10.65 2.94
N ARG A 113 -12.32 11.13 3.99
CA ARG A 113 -12.11 12.57 4.24
C ARG A 113 -10.70 13.04 3.90
N PHE A 114 -9.82 12.15 3.54
CA PHE A 114 -8.41 12.41 3.28
C PHE A 114 -7.91 11.56 2.09
N PRO A 115 -6.84 11.98 1.42
CA PRO A 115 -6.22 11.20 0.36
C PRO A 115 -5.76 9.82 0.86
N LEU A 116 -5.96 8.81 0.03
CA LEU A 116 -5.48 7.45 0.26
C LEU A 116 -4.45 7.10 -0.82
N LEU A 117 -3.23 6.88 -0.39
CA LEU A 117 -2.10 6.54 -1.25
C LEU A 117 -1.81 5.04 -1.17
N SER A 118 -1.35 4.45 -2.27
CA SER A 118 -1.02 3.03 -2.31
C SER A 118 0.13 2.71 -3.24
N THR A 119 1.00 1.82 -2.80
CA THR A 119 2.06 1.20 -3.59
C THR A 119 2.47 -0.15 -3.00
N ALA A 120 3.54 -0.75 -3.48
CA ALA A 120 4.21 -1.86 -2.84
C ALA A 120 5.61 -1.44 -2.39
N HIS A 121 6.14 -2.12 -1.39
CA HIS A 121 7.49 -1.90 -0.89
C HIS A 121 8.51 -2.01 -2.03
N GLU A 122 9.45 -1.07 -2.10
CA GLU A 122 10.47 -0.95 -3.16
C GLU A 122 9.94 -0.54 -4.55
N TYR A 123 8.67 -0.11 -4.66
CA TYR A 123 8.13 0.42 -5.91
C TYR A 123 7.90 1.92 -5.82
N ASP A 124 8.42 2.66 -6.80
CA ASP A 124 8.37 4.13 -6.82
C ASP A 124 7.05 4.72 -7.35
N PHE A 125 6.17 3.90 -7.91
CA PHE A 125 4.91 4.41 -8.44
C PHE A 125 3.79 4.31 -7.40
N ILE A 126 3.26 5.45 -7.02
CA ILE A 126 2.22 5.61 -6.02
C ILE A 126 0.91 5.99 -6.71
N ALA A 127 -0.16 5.27 -6.41
CA ALA A 127 -1.51 5.65 -6.78
C ALA A 127 -2.16 6.42 -5.64
N GLU A 128 -2.86 7.47 -5.98
CA GLU A 128 -3.57 8.31 -5.02
C GLU A 128 -5.05 8.41 -5.37
N VAL A 129 -5.90 8.19 -4.37
CA VAL A 129 -7.34 8.38 -4.45
C VAL A 129 -7.71 9.60 -3.61
N GLN A 130 -8.25 10.61 -4.26
CA GLN A 130 -8.73 11.82 -3.59
C GLN A 130 -10.10 11.60 -2.94
N PRO A 131 -10.38 12.24 -1.79
CA PRO A 131 -11.70 12.25 -1.20
C PRO A 131 -12.71 12.87 -2.16
N LYS A 132 -13.91 12.33 -2.18
CA LYS A 132 -15.05 12.92 -2.92
C LYS A 132 -15.83 13.78 -1.92
N PHE A 133 -15.85 15.07 -2.17
CA PHE A 133 -16.69 16.03 -1.42
C PHE A 133 -18.05 16.17 -2.08
#